data_f69e222848692a96d84ea29b6686dba8
#
_entry.id   f69e222848692a96d84ea29b6686dba8
#
_cell.length_a   1.000
_cell.length_b   1.000
_cell.length_c   1.000
_cell.angle_alpha   90.00
_cell.angle_beta   90.00
_cell.angle_gamma   90.00
#
_symmetry.space_group_name_H-M   'P 1'
#
loop_
_entity.id
_entity.type
_entity.pdbx_description
1 polymer ?
#
loop_
_entity_poly.entity_id
_entity_poly.type
_entity_poly.pdbx_seq_one_letter_code
_entity_poly.pdbx_strand_id
1 'polypeptide(L)'
;MARGAGRQGSFALLGFRKDHVATIDGGVAARYMGMPDMKAQHITLILEGSEPRFEIQLLEFDPTPEEEPGARPSNRRRRGYNHLARRVDDIRAVTAHLVANGVTMLSDEMHYISRRLRFFEGPEGITLELVEWVEG
;
A
#
# COMPACT_ATOMS: atom_id res chain seq x y z
N MET A 1 -5.77 1.23 20.79
CA MET A 1 -4.72 1.37 19.78
C MET A 1 -5.38 1.53 18.41
N ALA A 2 -5.26 2.69 17.84
CA ALA A 2 -5.68 2.85 16.47
C ALA A 2 -4.79 1.94 15.62
N ARG A 3 -5.32 0.82 15.25
CA ARG A 3 -4.82 0.16 14.05
C ARG A 3 -5.01 1.19 12.95
N GLY A 4 -4.05 2.01 12.67
CA GLY A 4 -4.13 3.09 11.71
C GLY A 4 -5.36 2.99 10.80
N ALA A 5 -5.71 3.88 10.04
CA ALA A 5 -6.97 3.89 9.27
C ALA A 5 -7.26 2.59 8.46
N GLY A 6 -6.94 1.43 8.97
CA GLY A 6 -7.11 0.15 8.31
C GLY A 6 -6.25 0.01 7.05
N ARG A 7 -6.42 -1.10 6.33
CA ARG A 7 -5.65 -1.40 5.11
C ARG A 7 -5.83 -0.35 4.00
N GLN A 8 -6.98 0.32 3.98
CA GLN A 8 -7.28 1.37 3.01
C GLN A 8 -6.73 2.73 3.43
N GLY A 9 -6.54 2.94 4.74
CA GLY A 9 -6.26 4.25 5.29
C GLY A 9 -4.92 4.84 4.86
N SER A 10 -3.85 4.04 4.81
CA SER A 10 -2.55 4.49 4.32
C SER A 10 -2.63 4.96 2.86
N PHE A 11 -3.35 4.23 2.03
CA PHE A 11 -3.53 4.60 0.62
C PHE A 11 -4.41 5.85 0.48
N ALA A 12 -5.43 6.00 1.33
CA ALA A 12 -6.26 7.21 1.33
C ALA A 12 -5.41 8.46 1.62
N LEU A 13 -4.44 8.35 2.53
CA LEU A 13 -3.51 9.43 2.85
C LEU A 13 -2.60 9.82 1.66
N LEU A 14 -2.44 8.92 0.69
CA LEU A 14 -1.65 9.14 -0.52
C LEU A 14 -2.48 9.60 -1.71
N GLY A 15 -3.77 9.89 -1.52
CA GLY A 15 -4.65 10.36 -2.57
C GLY A 15 -5.46 9.28 -3.28
N PHE A 16 -5.47 8.07 -2.76
CA PHE A 16 -6.34 7.02 -3.28
C PHE A 16 -7.74 7.12 -2.68
N ARG A 17 -8.75 6.88 -3.49
CA ARG A 17 -10.13 6.75 -3.00
C ARG A 17 -10.71 5.39 -3.37
N LYS A 18 -11.64 4.92 -2.57
CA LYS A 18 -12.38 3.69 -2.86
C LYS A 18 -13.32 3.95 -4.02
N ASP A 19 -13.19 3.14 -5.06
CA ASP A 19 -14.00 3.21 -6.26
C ASP A 19 -15.09 2.13 -6.26
N HIS A 20 -14.70 0.89 -5.98
CA HIS A 20 -15.60 -0.25 -6.10
C HIS A 20 -15.26 -1.34 -5.09
N VAL A 21 -16.31 -2.02 -4.62
CA VAL A 21 -16.18 -3.23 -3.79
C VAL A 21 -17.01 -4.34 -4.42
N ALA A 22 -16.38 -5.49 -4.61
CA ALA A 22 -17.05 -6.68 -5.07
C ALA A 22 -16.83 -7.83 -4.08
N THR A 23 -17.85 -8.64 -3.89
CA THR A 23 -17.71 -9.87 -3.10
C THR A 23 -17.33 -11.01 -4.03
N ILE A 24 -16.26 -11.72 -3.68
CA ILE A 24 -15.86 -12.94 -4.36
C ILE A 24 -16.23 -14.13 -3.48
N ASP A 25 -17.00 -15.05 -4.01
CA ASP A 25 -17.37 -16.31 -3.37
C ASP A 25 -17.29 -17.40 -4.43
N GLY A 26 -16.11 -17.99 -4.59
CA GLY A 26 -15.84 -18.92 -5.68
C GLY A 26 -16.01 -18.26 -7.06
N GLY A 27 -16.40 -19.04 -8.03
CA GLY A 27 -16.73 -18.57 -9.38
C GLY A 27 -15.52 -18.27 -10.25
N VAL A 28 -15.73 -17.48 -11.30
CA VAL A 28 -14.72 -17.21 -12.34
C VAL A 28 -13.51 -16.46 -11.76
N ALA A 29 -13.75 -15.42 -10.98
CA ALA A 29 -12.67 -14.62 -10.41
C ALA A 29 -11.76 -15.45 -9.50
N ALA A 30 -12.34 -16.28 -8.64
CA ALA A 30 -11.56 -17.15 -7.76
C ALA A 30 -10.73 -18.16 -8.55
N ARG A 31 -11.29 -18.71 -9.61
CA ARG A 31 -10.55 -19.64 -10.50
C ARG A 31 -9.39 -18.96 -11.21
N TYR A 32 -9.58 -17.75 -11.70
CA TYR A 32 -8.50 -16.98 -12.31
C TYR A 32 -7.34 -16.72 -11.35
N MET A 33 -7.64 -16.58 -10.07
CA MET A 33 -6.62 -16.39 -9.04
C MET A 33 -5.99 -17.70 -8.56
N GLY A 34 -6.40 -18.84 -9.13
CA GLY A 34 -5.88 -20.15 -8.69
C GLY A 34 -6.37 -20.58 -7.32
N MET A 35 -7.44 -20.00 -6.83
CA MET A 35 -8.00 -20.23 -5.49
C MET A 35 -9.53 -20.46 -5.61
N PRO A 36 -9.97 -21.62 -6.14
CA PRO A 36 -11.37 -21.82 -6.51
C PRO A 36 -12.38 -21.69 -5.36
N ASP A 37 -11.93 -21.90 -4.12
CA ASP A 37 -12.75 -21.78 -2.92
C ASP A 37 -12.63 -20.41 -2.25
N MET A 38 -11.99 -19.46 -2.89
CA MET A 38 -11.74 -18.14 -2.32
C MET A 38 -13.00 -17.39 -1.99
N LYS A 39 -13.08 -16.89 -0.75
CA LYS A 39 -14.03 -15.90 -0.30
C LYS A 39 -13.29 -14.65 0.10
N ALA A 40 -13.61 -13.53 -0.51
CA ALA A 40 -12.91 -12.27 -0.23
C ALA A 40 -13.77 -11.08 -0.62
N GLN A 41 -13.51 -9.95 0.01
CA GLN A 41 -13.90 -8.65 -0.49
C GLN A 41 -12.77 -8.15 -1.40
N HIS A 42 -13.13 -7.80 -2.62
CA HIS A 42 -12.21 -7.20 -3.60
C HIS A 42 -12.47 -5.70 -3.63
N ILE A 43 -11.53 -4.92 -3.16
CA ILE A 43 -11.66 -3.48 -3.02
C ILE A 43 -10.74 -2.81 -4.02
N THR A 44 -11.31 -2.03 -4.93
CA THR A 44 -10.54 -1.23 -5.89
C THR A 44 -10.37 0.17 -5.36
N LEU A 45 -9.11 0.60 -5.24
CA LEU A 45 -8.73 1.97 -4.92
C LEU A 45 -8.15 2.61 -6.17
N ILE A 46 -8.57 3.84 -6.47
CA ILE A 46 -8.03 4.59 -7.59
C ILE A 46 -7.25 5.81 -7.09
N LEU A 47 -6.16 6.12 -7.79
CA LEU A 47 -5.40 7.34 -7.53
C LEU A 47 -6.11 8.52 -8.15
N GLU A 48 -6.56 9.44 -7.31
CA GLU A 48 -7.29 10.62 -7.74
C GLU A 48 -6.42 11.49 -8.66
N GLY A 49 -6.99 11.89 -9.80
CA GLY A 49 -6.32 12.75 -10.75
C GLY A 49 -5.24 12.10 -11.62
N SER A 50 -5.06 10.78 -11.52
CA SER A 50 -4.05 10.09 -12.34
C SER A 50 -4.56 9.83 -13.76
N GLU A 51 -3.74 10.18 -14.74
CA GLU A 51 -3.93 9.85 -16.15
C GLU A 51 -2.65 9.19 -16.69
N PRO A 52 -2.72 7.96 -17.19
CA PRO A 52 -3.88 7.07 -17.20
C PRO A 52 -4.32 6.64 -15.79
N ARG A 53 -5.50 6.07 -15.69
CA ARG A 53 -6.06 5.56 -14.43
C ARG A 53 -5.10 4.57 -13.77
N PHE A 54 -4.81 4.79 -12.50
CA PHE A 54 -3.99 3.90 -11.69
C PHE A 54 -4.83 3.30 -10.55
N GLU A 55 -4.78 1.99 -10.43
CA GLU A 55 -5.55 1.25 -9.44
C GLU A 55 -4.65 0.41 -8.52
N ILE A 56 -5.09 0.30 -7.28
CA ILE A 56 -4.62 -0.73 -6.34
C ILE A 56 -5.82 -1.58 -5.99
N GLN A 57 -5.65 -2.89 -6.03
CA GLN A 57 -6.68 -3.84 -5.67
C GLN A 57 -6.29 -4.53 -4.36
N LEU A 58 -7.17 -4.43 -3.38
CA LEU A 58 -7.01 -5.08 -2.09
C LEU A 58 -7.92 -6.28 -2.00
N LEU A 59 -7.43 -7.36 -1.46
CA LEU A 59 -8.22 -8.55 -1.17
C LEU A 59 -8.28 -8.77 0.34
N GLU A 60 -9.46 -8.74 0.87
CA GLU A 60 -9.72 -9.08 2.28
C GLU A 60 -10.38 -10.44 2.33
N PHE A 61 -9.58 -11.44 2.71
CA PHE A 61 -10.01 -12.83 2.73
C PHE A 61 -10.93 -13.14 3.92
N ASP A 62 -11.90 -14.02 3.70
CA ASP A 62 -12.78 -14.55 4.72
C ASP A 62 -12.73 -16.10 4.69
N PRO A 63 -12.24 -16.79 5.71
CA PRO A 63 -11.60 -16.21 6.89
C PRO A 63 -10.23 -15.59 6.57
N THR A 64 -9.83 -14.62 7.41
CA THR A 64 -8.48 -14.05 7.31
C THR A 64 -7.48 -15.17 7.55
N PRO A 65 -6.48 -15.33 6.66
CA PRO A 65 -5.43 -16.33 6.88
C PRO A 65 -4.75 -16.13 8.23
N GLU A 66 -4.50 -17.21 8.94
CA GLU A 66 -3.75 -17.15 10.19
C GLU A 66 -2.34 -16.63 9.91
N GLU A 67 -1.89 -15.71 10.73
CA GLU A 67 -0.50 -15.28 10.68
C GLU A 67 0.36 -16.41 11.21
N GLU A 68 1.41 -16.75 10.48
CA GLU A 68 2.40 -17.71 10.98
C GLU A 68 3.05 -17.16 12.25
N PRO A 69 3.29 -18.02 13.27
CA PRO A 69 3.97 -17.58 14.48
C PRO A 69 5.34 -17.01 14.16
N GLY A 70 5.61 -15.82 14.68
CA GLY A 70 6.90 -15.14 14.52
C GLY A 70 6.81 -13.85 13.73
N ALA A 71 7.87 -13.05 13.80
CA ALA A 71 7.96 -11.82 13.05
C ALA A 71 8.05 -12.11 11.55
N ARG A 72 7.20 -11.49 10.75
CA ARG A 72 7.30 -11.57 9.29
C ARG A 72 8.66 -11.03 8.86
N PRO A 73 9.46 -11.81 8.12
CA PRO A 73 10.67 -11.25 7.54
C PRO A 73 10.29 -10.10 6.62
N SER A 74 11.04 -9.02 6.70
CA SER A 74 10.85 -7.89 5.80
C SER A 74 10.90 -8.35 4.34
N ASN A 75 9.95 -7.91 3.54
CA ASN A 75 9.96 -8.20 2.10
C ASN A 75 11.16 -7.57 1.38
N ARG A 76 11.87 -6.66 2.00
CA ARG A 76 13.01 -5.94 1.40
C ARG A 76 14.18 -6.83 1.03
N ARG A 77 14.31 -8.00 1.66
CA ARG A 77 15.39 -8.97 1.38
C ARG A 77 14.92 -10.23 0.68
N ARG A 78 13.67 -10.26 0.27
CA ARG A 78 13.08 -11.43 -0.38
C ARG A 78 12.97 -11.20 -1.88
N ARG A 79 13.04 -12.29 -2.64
CA ARG A 79 12.70 -12.23 -4.06
C ARG A 79 11.22 -11.91 -4.22
N GLY A 80 10.90 -11.19 -5.27
CA GLY A 80 9.54 -10.79 -5.60
C GLY A 80 9.36 -9.29 -5.47
N TYR A 81 8.13 -8.88 -5.32
CA TYR A 81 7.77 -7.47 -5.19
C TYR A 81 8.35 -6.90 -3.88
N ASN A 82 9.10 -5.82 -3.99
CA ASN A 82 9.80 -5.23 -2.84
C ASN A 82 9.06 -4.04 -2.23
N HIS A 83 8.78 -3.02 -3.03
CA HIS A 83 8.09 -1.81 -2.55
C HIS A 83 7.41 -1.08 -3.69
N LEU A 84 6.49 -0.19 -3.35
CA LEU A 84 5.81 0.71 -4.27
C LEU A 84 6.27 2.13 -3.97
N ALA A 85 6.73 2.83 -5.01
CA ALA A 85 7.10 4.24 -4.90
C ALA A 85 5.94 5.13 -5.36
N ARG A 86 5.62 6.14 -4.58
CA ARG A 86 4.63 7.16 -4.90
C ARG A 86 5.33 8.51 -5.06
N ARG A 87 5.26 9.06 -6.25
CA ARG A 87 5.74 10.42 -6.49
C ARG A 87 4.84 11.42 -5.79
N VAL A 88 5.45 12.41 -5.14
CA VAL A 88 4.77 13.53 -4.50
C VAL A 88 5.47 14.84 -4.87
N ASP A 89 4.76 15.95 -4.74
CA ASP A 89 5.32 17.26 -5.06
C ASP A 89 6.10 17.87 -3.88
N ASP A 90 5.71 17.53 -2.66
CA ASP A 90 6.37 18.00 -1.44
C ASP A 90 6.48 16.84 -0.43
N ILE A 91 7.63 16.18 -0.42
CA ILE A 91 7.88 15.01 0.43
C ILE A 91 7.78 15.32 1.92
N ARG A 92 8.17 16.55 2.31
CA ARG A 92 8.15 16.93 3.73
C ARG A 92 6.73 17.16 4.23
N ALA A 93 5.90 17.78 3.41
CA ALA A 93 4.48 17.97 3.72
C ALA A 93 3.75 16.63 3.80
N VAL A 94 3.98 15.73 2.85
CA VAL A 94 3.38 14.39 2.85
C VAL A 94 3.89 13.56 4.03
N THR A 95 5.18 13.61 4.32
CA THR A 95 5.75 12.94 5.51
C THR A 95 5.07 13.41 6.80
N ALA A 96 4.93 14.72 6.97
CA ALA A 96 4.27 15.28 8.16
C ALA A 96 2.81 14.82 8.26
N HIS A 97 2.10 14.76 7.15
CA HIS A 97 0.74 14.27 7.08
C HIS A 97 0.64 12.79 7.49
N LEU A 98 1.54 11.95 6.96
CA LEU A 98 1.59 10.53 7.31
C LEU A 98 1.88 10.33 8.80
N VAL A 99 2.89 11.01 9.33
CA VAL A 99 3.27 10.92 10.75
C VAL A 99 2.13 11.38 11.66
N ALA A 100 1.45 12.48 11.31
CA ALA A 100 0.31 12.98 12.06
C ALA A 100 -0.86 11.98 12.09
N ASN A 101 -0.94 11.09 11.12
CA ASN A 101 -1.96 10.04 11.03
C ASN A 101 -1.47 8.66 11.51
N GLY A 102 -0.37 8.62 12.24
CA GLY A 102 0.12 7.40 12.90
C GLY A 102 0.92 6.45 12.01
N VAL A 103 1.34 6.88 10.84
CA VAL A 103 2.15 6.06 9.94
C VAL A 103 3.60 5.99 10.46
N THR A 104 4.18 4.79 10.46
CA THR A 104 5.56 4.58 10.89
C THR A 104 6.52 4.80 9.74
N MET A 105 7.48 5.71 9.92
CA MET A 105 8.57 5.91 8.98
C MET A 105 9.62 4.81 9.16
N LEU A 106 10.09 4.25 8.05
CA LEU A 106 11.11 3.20 8.04
C LEU A 106 12.52 3.74 7.74
N SER A 107 12.63 4.98 7.30
CA SER A 107 13.89 5.64 7.03
C SER A 107 13.80 7.13 7.29
N ASP A 108 14.96 7.77 7.39
CA ASP A 108 15.07 9.21 7.28
C ASP A 108 14.88 9.64 5.83
N GLU A 109 14.73 10.95 5.61
CA GLU A 109 14.76 11.50 4.27
C GLU A 109 16.15 11.33 3.68
N MET A 110 16.22 10.72 2.51
CA MET A 110 17.46 10.48 1.79
C MET A 110 17.47 11.26 0.50
N HIS A 111 18.63 11.76 0.12
CA HIS A 111 18.84 12.38 -1.17
C HIS A 111 19.66 11.44 -2.04
N TYR A 112 19.09 11.01 -3.16
CA TYR A 112 19.75 10.09 -4.07
C TYR A 112 19.59 10.57 -5.51
N ILE A 113 20.72 10.94 -6.13
CA ILE A 113 20.73 11.50 -7.49
C ILE A 113 19.81 12.73 -7.54
N SER A 114 18.75 12.70 -8.35
CA SER A 114 17.85 13.82 -8.57
C SER A 114 16.57 13.71 -7.76
N ARG A 115 16.58 12.98 -6.64
CA ARG A 115 15.35 12.75 -5.89
C ARG A 115 15.57 12.68 -4.39
N ARG A 116 14.54 13.09 -3.66
CA ARG A 116 14.42 12.85 -2.23
C ARG A 116 13.53 11.64 -2.03
N LEU A 117 13.95 10.74 -1.16
CA LEU A 117 13.28 9.48 -0.89
C LEU A 117 13.00 9.33 0.59
N ARG A 118 11.90 8.68 0.92
CA ARG A 118 11.64 8.24 2.28
C ARG A 118 10.76 7.00 2.28
N PHE A 119 11.15 5.99 3.03
CA PHE A 119 10.39 4.76 3.18
C PHE A 119 9.47 4.83 4.39
N PHE A 120 8.31 4.21 4.27
CA PHE A 120 7.35 4.10 5.37
C PHE A 120 6.60 2.77 5.29
N GLU A 121 5.99 2.42 6.42
CA GLU A 121 5.26 1.16 6.55
C GLU A 121 3.84 1.34 6.04
N GLY A 122 3.47 0.48 5.09
CA GLY A 122 2.10 0.35 4.60
C GLY A 122 1.34 -0.76 5.31
N PRO A 123 0.13 -1.08 4.84
CA PRO A 123 -0.68 -2.14 5.41
C PRO A 123 0.03 -3.49 5.36
N GLU A 124 -0.19 -4.33 6.38
CA GLU A 124 0.36 -5.69 6.44
C GLU A 124 1.90 -5.73 6.38
N GLY A 125 2.56 -4.68 6.81
CA GLY A 125 4.03 -4.60 6.82
C GLY A 125 4.67 -4.42 5.47
N ILE A 126 3.91 -4.05 4.42
CA ILE A 126 4.51 -3.74 3.12
C ILE A 126 5.33 -2.46 3.20
N THR A 127 6.33 -2.37 2.37
CA THR A 127 7.17 -1.18 2.28
C THR A 127 6.66 -0.25 1.19
N LEU A 128 6.44 1.01 1.56
CA LEU A 128 6.07 2.07 0.63
C LEU A 128 7.16 3.14 0.61
N GLU A 129 7.24 3.88 -0.48
CA GLU A 129 8.26 4.91 -0.68
C GLU A 129 7.61 6.19 -1.18
N LEU A 130 8.02 7.31 -0.59
CA LEU A 130 7.75 8.63 -1.14
C LEU A 130 8.92 9.06 -2.00
N VAL A 131 8.64 9.64 -3.15
CA VAL A 131 9.65 10.17 -4.08
C VAL A 131 9.26 11.59 -4.47
N GLU A 132 10.17 12.53 -4.25
CA GLU A 132 10.08 13.89 -4.80
C GLU A 132 11.24 14.10 -5.75
N TRP A 133 10.93 14.43 -6.99
CA TRP A 133 11.96 14.81 -7.96
C TRP A 133 12.41 16.23 -7.68
N VAL A 134 13.72 16.41 -7.51
CA VAL A 134 14.33 17.71 -7.34
C VAL A 134 15.18 18.01 -8.57
N GLU A 135 15.00 19.18 -9.14
CA GLU A 135 15.86 19.62 -10.24
C GLU A 135 17.27 19.84 -9.68
N GLY A 136 18.20 19.11 -10.23
CA GLY A 136 19.60 19.21 -9.88
C GLY A 136 20.31 20.35 -10.59
#